data_7865829616c47c4e24b98cef7c42a858
#
_entry.id   7865829616c47c4e24b98cef7c42a858
#
_cell.length_a   1.000
_cell.length_b   1.000
_cell.length_c   1.000
_cell.angle_alpha   90.00
_cell.angle_beta   90.00
_cell.angle_gamma   90.00
#
_symmetry.space_group_name_H-M   'P 1'
#
loop_
_entity.id
_entity.type
_entity.pdbx_description
1 polymer ?
#
loop_
_entity_poly.entity_id
_entity_poly.type
_entity_poly.pdbx_seq_one_letter_code
_entity_poly.pdbx_strand_id
1 'polypeptide(L)'
;MKQQLMMLLLGTASVFCSCETQVEQHEKNELRAPAYPLVTIDPYTSAWSTTDNLYDSPVKHWTGKDFSLLGVAKVDGQTYRFMGTEELELRPLVKTSEQGSWTGKYTTQQPADGWQNAGFNDKAWKEGEAAFGTMENEHTAKTQWGEEFIWVRRVADIQEDLTGKNVYLEFSHDDDAIIYINGIKVVDTGNACKKNERVKLGRSSSFFETG
;
A
#
# COMPACT_ATOMS: atom_id res chain seq x y z
N MET A 1 -66.27 -5.15 58.11
CA MET A 1 -65.93 -6.56 58.11
C MET A 1 -65.76 -7.03 56.67
N LYS A 2 -64.54 -7.12 56.19
CA LYS A 2 -64.18 -7.75 54.91
C LYS A 2 -63.04 -8.74 55.15
N GLN A 3 -63.37 -10.03 55.00
CA GLN A 3 -62.42 -11.09 55.07
C GLN A 3 -61.55 -11.06 53.81
N GLN A 4 -60.23 -11.08 53.96
CA GLN A 4 -59.29 -11.32 52.91
C GLN A 4 -58.94 -12.82 52.86
N LEU A 5 -59.22 -13.41 51.73
CA LEU A 5 -58.88 -14.80 51.41
C LEU A 5 -57.44 -14.82 50.90
N MET A 6 -56.56 -15.46 51.63
CA MET A 6 -55.15 -15.64 51.28
C MET A 6 -55.00 -16.92 50.44
N MET A 7 -54.75 -16.78 49.18
CA MET A 7 -54.55 -17.89 48.24
C MET A 7 -53.02 -18.22 48.21
N LEU A 8 -52.70 -19.41 48.71
CA LEU A 8 -51.33 -19.94 48.73
C LEU A 8 -51.05 -20.56 47.36
N LEU A 9 -50.23 -19.92 46.56
CA LEU A 9 -49.73 -20.50 45.29
C LEU A 9 -48.42 -21.25 45.59
N LEU A 10 -48.48 -22.59 45.55
CA LEU A 10 -47.29 -23.43 45.49
C LEU A 10 -46.67 -23.30 44.09
N GLY A 11 -45.57 -22.57 44.01
CA GLY A 11 -44.75 -22.53 42.79
C GLY A 11 -43.75 -23.70 42.83
N THR A 12 -43.90 -24.64 41.92
CA THR A 12 -42.88 -25.67 41.67
C THR A 12 -41.71 -25.04 40.95
N ALA A 13 -40.57 -24.92 41.66
CA ALA A 13 -39.30 -24.46 41.05
C ALA A 13 -38.71 -25.62 40.24
N SER A 14 -38.87 -25.54 38.92
CA SER A 14 -38.11 -26.39 37.99
C SER A 14 -36.68 -25.90 37.92
N VAL A 15 -35.76 -26.62 38.53
CA VAL A 15 -34.31 -26.38 38.37
C VAL A 15 -33.91 -26.85 37.00
N PHE A 16 -33.84 -25.95 36.05
CA PHE A 16 -33.13 -26.20 34.78
C PHE A 16 -31.64 -26.14 35.08
N CYS A 17 -30.99 -27.29 35.13
CA CYS A 17 -29.55 -27.42 35.11
C CYS A 17 -29.09 -27.06 33.71
N SER A 18 -28.83 -25.77 33.49
CA SER A 18 -28.19 -25.30 32.26
C SER A 18 -26.72 -25.72 32.36
N CYS A 19 -26.36 -26.75 31.59
CA CYS A 19 -24.96 -27.07 31.34
C CYS A 19 -24.41 -25.97 30.42
N GLU A 20 -23.95 -24.85 31.00
CA GLU A 20 -23.12 -23.90 30.25
C GLU A 20 -21.82 -24.63 29.94
N THR A 21 -21.69 -25.07 28.71
CA THR A 21 -20.38 -25.40 28.13
C THR A 21 -19.60 -24.08 28.13
N GLN A 22 -18.72 -23.94 29.11
CA GLN A 22 -17.68 -22.91 29.07
C GLN A 22 -16.85 -23.23 27.84
N VAL A 23 -17.09 -22.49 26.76
CA VAL A 23 -16.12 -22.40 25.67
C VAL A 23 -14.91 -21.76 26.30
N GLU A 24 -13.87 -22.56 26.59
CA GLU A 24 -12.56 -22.02 26.89
C GLU A 24 -12.22 -21.02 25.79
N GLN A 25 -12.32 -19.74 26.10
CA GLN A 25 -11.70 -18.71 25.27
C GLN A 25 -10.20 -18.96 25.39
N HIS A 26 -9.64 -19.68 24.44
CA HIS A 26 -8.21 -19.71 24.26
C HIS A 26 -7.78 -18.26 24.14
N GLU A 27 -7.09 -17.76 25.17
CA GLU A 27 -6.42 -16.47 25.11
C GLU A 27 -5.62 -16.47 23.81
N LYS A 28 -6.01 -15.57 22.90
CA LYS A 28 -5.36 -15.43 21.62
C LYS A 28 -3.92 -15.06 21.90
N ASN A 29 -3.00 -15.98 21.62
CA ASN A 29 -1.59 -15.74 21.84
C ASN A 29 -1.18 -14.50 21.00
N GLU A 30 -0.89 -13.40 21.67
CA GLU A 30 -0.50 -12.14 21.03
C GLU A 30 0.92 -12.21 20.42
N LEU A 31 1.69 -13.23 20.82
CA LEU A 31 3.03 -13.44 20.28
C LEU A 31 2.94 -14.03 18.87
N ARG A 32 3.27 -13.20 17.90
CA ARG A 32 3.38 -13.59 16.51
C ARG A 32 4.76 -14.17 16.22
N ALA A 33 4.82 -15.32 15.55
CA ALA A 33 6.09 -15.84 15.03
C ALA A 33 6.64 -14.88 13.97
N PRO A 34 7.95 -14.64 13.90
CA PRO A 34 8.57 -13.77 12.88
C PRO A 34 8.36 -14.29 11.46
N ALA A 35 8.21 -15.59 11.29
CA ALA A 35 7.87 -16.23 10.03
C ALA A 35 7.24 -17.60 10.27
N TYR A 36 6.41 -18.04 9.33
CA TYR A 36 5.75 -19.34 9.33
C TYR A 36 6.32 -20.22 8.21
N PRO A 37 6.77 -21.47 8.51
CA PRO A 37 7.27 -22.37 7.50
C PRO A 37 6.12 -22.85 6.59
N LEU A 38 6.31 -22.78 5.28
CA LEU A 38 5.37 -23.28 4.27
C LEU A 38 5.86 -24.60 3.66
N VAL A 39 7.10 -24.59 3.21
CA VAL A 39 7.79 -25.78 2.66
C VAL A 39 9.23 -25.73 3.15
N THR A 40 9.69 -26.80 3.81
CA THR A 40 11.05 -26.91 4.33
C THR A 40 11.57 -28.32 4.04
N ILE A 41 12.18 -28.49 2.88
CA ILE A 41 12.71 -29.78 2.44
C ILE A 41 14.21 -29.87 2.75
N ASP A 42 14.95 -28.85 2.35
CA ASP A 42 16.38 -28.70 2.54
C ASP A 42 16.75 -27.20 2.61
N PRO A 43 18.02 -26.82 2.87
CA PRO A 43 18.43 -25.43 2.95
C PRO A 43 18.20 -24.61 1.67
N TYR A 44 18.07 -25.25 0.52
CA TYR A 44 17.83 -24.57 -0.76
C TYR A 44 16.34 -24.50 -1.11
N THR A 45 15.56 -25.44 -0.60
CA THR A 45 14.10 -25.52 -0.80
C THR A 45 13.40 -25.24 0.53
N SER A 46 13.41 -23.97 0.91
CA SER A 46 12.88 -23.50 2.19
C SER A 46 12.07 -22.22 2.00
N ALA A 47 10.76 -22.35 2.04
CA ALA A 47 9.79 -21.29 1.79
C ALA A 47 9.04 -20.92 3.08
N TRP A 48 8.94 -19.64 3.35
CA TRP A 48 8.38 -19.06 4.58
C TRP A 48 7.41 -17.92 4.27
N SER A 49 6.37 -17.77 5.09
CA SER A 49 5.54 -16.57 5.12
C SER A 49 5.97 -15.67 6.27
N THR A 50 6.17 -14.39 5.99
CA THR A 50 6.49 -13.35 6.98
C THR A 50 5.26 -12.53 7.38
N THR A 51 4.09 -12.83 6.82
CA THR A 51 2.82 -12.15 7.06
C THR A 51 1.76 -13.12 7.54
N ASP A 52 0.72 -12.61 8.20
CA ASP A 52 -0.37 -13.44 8.72
C ASP A 52 -1.27 -13.98 7.62
N ASN A 53 -1.44 -13.20 6.54
CA ASN A 53 -2.11 -13.68 5.35
C ASN A 53 -1.06 -14.06 4.30
N LEU A 54 -1.19 -15.25 3.72
CA LEU A 54 -0.21 -15.79 2.76
C LEU A 54 -0.06 -14.97 1.48
N TYR A 55 -1.00 -14.07 1.19
CA TYR A 55 -1.04 -13.23 -0.02
C TYR A 55 -0.57 -11.79 0.19
N ASP A 56 -0.22 -11.39 1.43
CA ASP A 56 0.18 -10.01 1.75
C ASP A 56 1.64 -9.70 1.38
N SER A 57 2.47 -10.74 1.25
CA SER A 57 3.87 -10.58 0.84
C SER A 57 4.31 -11.71 -0.09
N PRO A 58 5.43 -11.53 -0.83
CA PRO A 58 6.11 -12.64 -1.48
C PRO A 58 6.44 -13.72 -0.46
N VAL A 59 6.39 -14.98 -0.88
CA VAL A 59 6.99 -16.06 -0.11
C VAL A 59 8.48 -15.81 -0.01
N LYS A 60 9.07 -16.03 1.15
CA LYS A 60 10.50 -15.78 1.40
C LYS A 60 11.26 -17.08 1.56
N HIS A 61 12.49 -17.10 1.07
CA HIS A 61 13.48 -18.07 1.49
C HIS A 61 13.94 -17.75 2.92
N TRP A 62 14.46 -18.71 3.67
CA TRP A 62 14.97 -18.49 5.03
C TRP A 62 16.07 -17.42 5.11
N THR A 63 16.76 -17.15 4.00
CA THR A 63 17.75 -16.06 3.91
C THR A 63 17.15 -14.67 3.74
N GLY A 64 15.80 -14.56 3.70
CA GLY A 64 15.07 -13.31 3.48
C GLY A 64 14.86 -12.91 2.02
N LYS A 65 15.45 -13.63 1.07
CA LYS A 65 15.24 -13.41 -0.37
C LYS A 65 13.84 -13.88 -0.79
N ASP A 66 13.29 -13.25 -1.80
CA ASP A 66 12.05 -13.69 -2.41
C ASP A 66 12.20 -15.11 -3.01
N PHE A 67 11.22 -15.95 -2.74
CA PHE A 67 11.14 -17.31 -3.23
C PHE A 67 9.94 -17.40 -4.16
N SER A 68 10.18 -17.76 -5.43
CA SER A 68 9.15 -17.82 -6.47
C SER A 68 8.17 -18.97 -6.22
N LEU A 69 7.26 -18.76 -5.28
CA LEU A 69 6.17 -19.68 -4.95
C LEU A 69 4.86 -18.92 -4.93
N LEU A 70 3.95 -19.33 -5.81
CA LEU A 70 2.64 -18.73 -5.98
C LEU A 70 1.55 -19.78 -5.78
N GLY A 71 0.59 -19.51 -4.92
CA GLY A 71 -0.58 -20.35 -4.73
C GLY A 71 -1.81 -19.71 -5.38
N VAL A 72 -2.43 -20.46 -6.29
CA VAL A 72 -3.68 -20.06 -6.94
C VAL A 72 -4.71 -21.18 -6.87
N ALA A 73 -5.97 -20.82 -6.73
CA ALA A 73 -7.11 -21.73 -6.80
C ALA A 73 -8.07 -21.24 -7.87
N LYS A 74 -8.66 -22.17 -8.62
CA LYS A 74 -9.71 -21.87 -9.58
C LYS A 74 -11.05 -22.37 -9.03
N VAL A 75 -11.99 -21.45 -8.78
CA VAL A 75 -13.32 -21.74 -8.25
C VAL A 75 -14.35 -21.14 -9.22
N ASP A 76 -15.28 -21.95 -9.71
CA ASP A 76 -16.33 -21.54 -10.65
C ASP A 76 -15.82 -20.76 -11.87
N GLY A 77 -14.64 -21.16 -12.37
CA GLY A 77 -14.01 -20.54 -13.54
C GLY A 77 -13.20 -19.29 -13.23
N GLN A 78 -13.25 -18.76 -12.02
CA GLN A 78 -12.45 -17.61 -11.57
C GLN A 78 -11.19 -18.06 -10.84
N THR A 79 -10.09 -17.34 -11.07
CA THR A 79 -8.79 -17.61 -10.45
C THR A 79 -8.57 -16.70 -9.24
N TYR A 80 -8.25 -17.30 -8.12
CA TYR A 80 -7.95 -16.62 -6.86
C TYR A 80 -6.53 -16.94 -6.44
N ARG A 81 -5.74 -15.90 -6.18
CA ARG A 81 -4.42 -16.05 -5.58
C ARG A 81 -4.57 -16.08 -4.06
N PHE A 82 -4.08 -17.13 -3.42
CA PHE A 82 -4.14 -17.29 -1.97
C PHE A 82 -2.76 -17.28 -1.30
N MET A 83 -1.66 -17.33 -2.05
CA MET A 83 -0.30 -17.34 -1.51
C MET A 83 0.68 -16.65 -2.46
N GLY A 84 1.66 -15.95 -1.89
CA GLY A 84 2.69 -15.23 -2.62
C GLY A 84 2.17 -13.96 -3.29
N THR A 85 3.04 -13.26 -3.95
CA THR A 85 2.71 -12.10 -4.78
C THR A 85 3.07 -12.38 -6.22
N GLU A 86 2.24 -11.93 -7.14
CA GLU A 86 2.53 -11.96 -8.56
C GLU A 86 3.61 -10.92 -8.87
N GLU A 87 4.67 -11.31 -9.53
CA GLU A 87 5.63 -10.37 -10.09
C GLU A 87 4.99 -9.73 -11.32
N LEU A 88 4.65 -8.46 -11.19
CA LEU A 88 4.05 -7.72 -12.29
C LEU A 88 5.17 -7.21 -13.21
N GLU A 89 5.19 -7.65 -14.45
CA GLU A 89 5.95 -6.97 -15.49
C GLU A 89 5.33 -5.62 -15.76
N LEU A 90 5.96 -4.56 -15.22
CA LEU A 90 5.54 -3.19 -15.46
C LEU A 90 6.27 -2.61 -16.66
N ARG A 91 5.52 -1.98 -17.53
CA ARG A 91 6.04 -1.17 -18.62
C ARG A 91 5.92 0.32 -18.24
N PRO A 92 7.01 1.09 -18.26
CA PRO A 92 6.93 2.50 -17.94
C PRO A 92 6.12 3.25 -19.01
N LEU A 93 5.15 4.03 -18.57
CA LEU A 93 4.35 4.93 -19.41
C LEU A 93 5.09 6.23 -19.69
N VAL A 94 5.93 6.65 -18.75
CA VAL A 94 6.75 7.86 -18.83
C VAL A 94 8.16 7.54 -18.38
N LYS A 95 9.15 8.26 -18.88
CA LYS A 95 10.55 8.06 -18.47
C LYS A 95 10.70 8.18 -16.97
N THR A 96 11.39 7.24 -16.37
CA THR A 96 11.82 7.30 -14.97
C THR A 96 13.20 7.94 -14.88
N SER A 97 13.59 8.40 -13.71
CA SER A 97 14.95 8.93 -13.48
C SER A 97 16.04 7.89 -13.65
N GLU A 98 15.73 6.60 -13.55
CA GLU A 98 16.66 5.49 -13.82
C GLU A 98 16.86 5.21 -15.31
N GLN A 99 15.83 5.42 -16.13
CA GLN A 99 15.87 5.22 -17.59
C GLN A 99 16.40 6.42 -18.35
N GLY A 100 16.56 7.54 -17.68
CA GLY A 100 17.03 8.81 -18.24
C GLY A 100 16.49 9.98 -17.43
N SER A 101 16.97 11.19 -17.72
CA SER A 101 16.43 12.36 -17.04
C SER A 101 15.07 12.77 -17.61
N TRP A 102 14.26 13.34 -16.77
CA TRP A 102 13.10 14.14 -17.16
C TRP A 102 13.20 15.49 -16.45
N THR A 103 12.63 16.51 -17.05
CA THR A 103 12.67 17.87 -16.51
C THR A 103 11.35 18.20 -15.84
N GLY A 104 11.41 18.88 -14.69
CA GLY A 104 10.25 19.39 -13.96
C GLY A 104 10.46 20.82 -13.50
N LYS A 105 9.36 21.48 -13.16
CA LYS A 105 9.37 22.76 -12.46
C LYS A 105 9.45 22.50 -10.96
N TYR A 106 10.26 23.29 -10.23
CA TYR A 106 10.38 23.14 -8.79
C TYR A 106 10.53 24.46 -8.06
N THR A 107 10.18 24.45 -6.80
CA THR A 107 10.41 25.53 -5.85
C THR A 107 10.69 24.97 -4.47
N THR A 108 11.48 25.70 -3.66
CA THR A 108 11.71 25.43 -2.24
C THR A 108 10.93 26.40 -1.35
N GLN A 109 10.17 27.31 -1.93
CA GLN A 109 9.28 28.21 -1.23
C GLN A 109 7.87 27.65 -1.29
N GLN A 110 7.14 27.73 -0.16
CA GLN A 110 5.77 27.26 -0.11
C GLN A 110 4.93 27.92 -1.22
N PRO A 111 4.36 27.14 -2.12
CA PRO A 111 3.54 27.68 -3.20
C PRO A 111 2.16 28.11 -2.73
N ALA A 112 1.46 28.87 -3.56
CA ALA A 112 0.08 29.22 -3.33
C ALA A 112 -0.83 27.98 -3.39
N ASP A 113 -2.00 28.07 -2.77
CA ASP A 113 -3.02 27.02 -2.81
C ASP A 113 -3.38 26.65 -4.25
N GLY A 114 -3.64 25.36 -4.45
CA GLY A 114 -3.99 24.85 -5.77
C GLY A 114 -2.78 24.57 -6.67
N TRP A 115 -1.54 24.63 -6.15
CA TRP A 115 -0.33 24.35 -6.91
C TRP A 115 -0.31 22.96 -7.56
N GLN A 116 -1.03 22.01 -6.99
CA GLN A 116 -1.16 20.63 -7.46
C GLN A 116 -2.08 20.49 -8.69
N ASN A 117 -2.85 21.54 -9.03
CA ASN A 117 -3.79 21.49 -10.16
C ASN A 117 -3.07 21.66 -11.49
N ALA A 118 -3.59 21.03 -12.55
CA ALA A 118 -2.99 21.06 -13.89
C ALA A 118 -2.83 22.49 -14.43
N GLY A 119 -3.79 23.36 -14.20
CA GLY A 119 -3.79 24.75 -14.69
C GLY A 119 -3.01 25.75 -13.84
N PHE A 120 -2.26 25.32 -12.84
CA PHE A 120 -1.48 26.22 -11.99
C PHE A 120 -0.37 26.93 -12.78
N ASN A 121 -0.18 28.22 -12.53
CA ASN A 121 0.87 29.01 -13.17
C ASN A 121 2.21 28.86 -12.44
N ASP A 122 3.05 27.96 -12.92
CA ASP A 122 4.38 27.69 -12.39
C ASP A 122 5.53 28.37 -13.15
N LYS A 123 5.24 29.42 -13.94
CA LYS A 123 6.24 30.12 -14.75
C LYS A 123 7.38 30.71 -13.93
N ALA A 124 7.14 31.06 -12.68
CA ALA A 124 8.14 31.60 -11.78
C ALA A 124 9.00 30.52 -11.11
N TRP A 125 8.64 29.24 -11.24
CA TRP A 125 9.39 28.16 -10.65
C TRP A 125 10.67 27.88 -11.44
N LYS A 126 11.69 27.39 -10.74
CA LYS A 126 12.92 26.93 -11.37
C LYS A 126 12.65 25.66 -12.19
N GLU A 127 13.51 25.40 -13.15
CA GLU A 127 13.51 24.17 -13.92
C GLU A 127 14.67 23.28 -13.47
N GLY A 128 14.44 21.99 -13.34
CA GLY A 128 15.46 21.04 -12.91
C GLY A 128 15.25 19.65 -13.49
N GLU A 129 16.35 18.91 -13.60
CA GLU A 129 16.35 17.52 -14.00
C GLU A 129 16.17 16.59 -12.79
N ALA A 130 15.36 15.57 -12.94
CA ALA A 130 15.25 14.48 -11.95
C ALA A 130 16.44 13.50 -12.07
N ALA A 131 16.83 12.85 -10.98
CA ALA A 131 16.22 12.91 -9.66
C ALA A 131 16.58 14.21 -8.92
N PHE A 132 15.67 14.63 -8.03
CA PHE A 132 15.90 15.73 -7.10
C PHE A 132 16.42 15.14 -5.79
N GLY A 133 17.42 15.75 -5.15
CA GLY A 133 17.98 15.24 -3.91
C GLY A 133 18.90 16.23 -3.19
N THR A 134 19.33 15.85 -2.01
CA THR A 134 20.28 16.60 -1.22
C THR A 134 21.72 16.33 -1.67
N MET A 135 22.67 17.08 -1.11
CA MET A 135 24.11 16.91 -1.38
C MET A 135 24.62 15.49 -1.05
N GLU A 136 24.01 14.84 -0.08
CA GLU A 136 24.36 13.47 0.33
C GLU A 136 24.02 12.43 -0.75
N ASN A 137 23.10 12.76 -1.64
CA ASN A 137 22.64 11.91 -2.74
C ASN A 137 23.23 12.34 -4.10
N GLU A 138 24.38 13.00 -4.14
CA GLU A 138 24.99 13.59 -5.34
C GLU A 138 25.17 12.60 -6.52
N HIS A 139 25.36 11.31 -6.22
CA HIS A 139 25.52 10.30 -7.26
C HIS A 139 24.21 9.96 -8.03
N THR A 140 23.07 10.26 -7.45
CA THR A 140 21.75 9.97 -8.03
C THR A 140 20.95 11.22 -8.36
N ALA A 141 21.14 12.30 -7.57
CA ALA A 141 20.47 13.56 -7.77
C ALA A 141 21.13 14.37 -8.88
N LYS A 142 20.35 14.82 -9.85
CA LYS A 142 20.80 15.77 -10.89
C LYS A 142 20.47 17.21 -10.53
N THR A 143 19.37 17.43 -9.83
CA THR A 143 19.02 18.71 -9.24
C THR A 143 19.13 18.62 -7.74
N GLN A 144 20.04 19.43 -7.19
CA GLN A 144 20.26 19.51 -5.76
C GLN A 144 19.39 20.59 -5.12
N TRP A 145 18.94 20.33 -3.91
CA TRP A 145 18.23 21.26 -3.04
C TRP A 145 18.71 21.09 -1.61
N GLY A 146 18.76 22.15 -0.85
CA GLY A 146 19.28 22.13 0.53
C GLY A 146 18.30 22.68 1.55
N GLU A 147 17.06 22.87 1.14
CA GLU A 147 15.98 23.38 1.97
C GLU A 147 15.21 22.21 2.59
N GLU A 148 14.42 22.48 3.62
CA GLU A 148 13.59 21.47 4.30
C GLU A 148 12.54 20.86 3.38
N PHE A 149 11.98 21.69 2.47
CA PHE A 149 10.92 21.26 1.56
C PHE A 149 11.25 21.55 0.10
N ILE A 150 10.74 20.70 -0.78
CA ILE A 150 10.72 20.93 -2.22
C ILE A 150 9.35 20.57 -2.80
N TRP A 151 8.84 21.43 -3.67
CA TRP A 151 7.65 21.17 -4.48
C TRP A 151 8.09 21.00 -5.92
N VAL A 152 7.72 19.86 -6.51
CA VAL A 152 8.08 19.51 -7.87
C VAL A 152 6.82 19.30 -8.69
N ARG A 153 6.79 19.86 -9.88
CA ARG A 153 5.72 19.66 -10.87
C ARG A 153 6.29 19.06 -12.14
N ARG A 154 5.68 18.00 -12.60
CA ARG A 154 6.00 17.35 -13.86
C ARG A 154 4.76 17.29 -14.72
N VAL A 155 4.91 17.64 -16.01
CA VAL A 155 3.91 17.37 -17.02
C VAL A 155 4.38 16.16 -17.83
N ALA A 156 3.50 15.22 -18.04
CA ALA A 156 3.76 14.04 -18.87
C ALA A 156 2.55 13.82 -19.77
N ASP A 157 2.81 13.64 -21.05
CA ASP A 157 1.80 13.35 -22.04
C ASP A 157 1.76 11.83 -22.29
N ILE A 158 0.63 11.21 -21.99
CA ILE A 158 0.42 9.76 -22.12
C ILE A 158 -0.45 9.54 -23.36
N GLN A 159 0.18 9.07 -24.44
CA GLN A 159 -0.49 8.82 -25.72
C GLN A 159 -1.22 7.47 -25.78
N GLU A 160 -1.07 6.66 -24.73
CA GLU A 160 -1.64 5.31 -24.70
C GLU A 160 -3.02 5.31 -24.08
N ASP A 161 -3.96 4.56 -24.68
CA ASP A 161 -5.24 4.26 -24.05
C ASP A 161 -5.03 3.35 -22.84
N LEU A 162 -5.32 3.90 -21.67
CA LEU A 162 -5.21 3.21 -20.38
C LEU A 162 -6.54 2.62 -19.91
N THR A 163 -7.60 2.69 -20.68
CA THR A 163 -8.94 2.19 -20.31
C THR A 163 -8.88 0.73 -19.87
N GLY A 164 -9.34 0.47 -18.66
CA GLY A 164 -9.35 -0.87 -18.07
C GLY A 164 -8.01 -1.41 -17.60
N LYS A 165 -6.89 -0.69 -17.84
CA LYS A 165 -5.55 -1.10 -17.40
C LYS A 165 -5.31 -0.71 -15.94
N ASN A 166 -4.53 -1.51 -15.25
CA ASN A 166 -4.02 -1.14 -13.93
C ASN A 166 -2.80 -0.24 -14.11
N VAL A 167 -2.83 0.92 -13.50
CA VAL A 167 -1.71 1.87 -13.49
C VAL A 167 -1.08 1.87 -12.11
N TYR A 168 0.25 1.92 -12.09
CA TYR A 168 1.05 1.97 -10.88
C TYR A 168 1.95 3.20 -10.90
N LEU A 169 2.11 3.81 -9.75
CA LEU A 169 3.12 4.81 -9.50
C LEU A 169 4.27 4.14 -8.77
N GLU A 170 5.48 4.23 -9.32
CA GLU A 170 6.70 3.76 -8.67
C GLU A 170 7.61 4.97 -8.40
N PHE A 171 8.06 5.09 -7.17
CA PHE A 171 8.86 6.23 -6.72
C PHE A 171 9.75 5.85 -5.55
N SER A 172 10.81 6.63 -5.35
CA SER A 172 11.66 6.57 -4.17
C SER A 172 11.62 7.91 -3.47
N HIS A 173 11.61 7.89 -2.15
CA HIS A 173 11.58 9.09 -1.33
C HIS A 173 12.37 8.89 -0.05
N ASP A 174 12.79 10.00 0.52
CA ASP A 174 13.39 10.11 1.83
C ASP A 174 12.48 11.02 2.66
N ASP A 175 12.19 10.62 3.91
CA ASP A 175 11.18 11.24 4.77
C ASP A 175 9.78 11.30 4.13
N ASP A 176 9.07 12.43 4.29
CA ASP A 176 7.69 12.58 3.86
C ASP A 176 7.55 12.86 2.35
N ALA A 177 6.63 12.18 1.70
CA ALA A 177 6.26 12.49 0.33
C ALA A 177 4.73 12.53 0.14
N ILE A 178 4.24 13.60 -0.45
CA ILE A 178 2.85 13.73 -0.86
C ILE A 178 2.81 13.91 -2.38
N ILE A 179 2.11 13.00 -3.06
CA ILE A 179 2.04 13.01 -4.53
C ILE A 179 0.60 13.24 -4.98
N TYR A 180 0.47 14.10 -5.98
CA TYR A 180 -0.79 14.41 -6.63
C TYR A 180 -0.70 14.09 -8.12
N ILE A 181 -1.81 13.63 -8.69
CA ILE A 181 -2.00 13.48 -10.15
C ILE A 181 -3.23 14.29 -10.53
N ASN A 182 -3.05 15.28 -11.40
CA ASN A 182 -4.10 16.19 -11.84
C ASN A 182 -4.93 16.78 -10.66
N GLY A 183 -4.25 17.18 -9.59
CA GLY A 183 -4.88 17.76 -8.40
C GLY A 183 -5.42 16.76 -7.37
N ILE A 184 -5.46 15.48 -7.69
CA ILE A 184 -5.95 14.42 -6.80
C ILE A 184 -4.77 13.85 -6.00
N LYS A 185 -4.85 13.87 -4.67
CA LYS A 185 -3.85 13.25 -3.80
C LYS A 185 -3.90 11.74 -3.94
N VAL A 186 -2.79 11.13 -4.37
CA VAL A 186 -2.67 9.67 -4.60
C VAL A 186 -1.74 8.99 -3.61
N VAL A 187 -0.81 9.72 -3.02
CA VAL A 187 0.14 9.22 -2.02
C VAL A 187 0.29 10.21 -0.89
N ASP A 188 0.43 9.68 0.29
CA ASP A 188 0.84 10.37 1.51
C ASP A 188 1.61 9.34 2.35
N THR A 189 2.93 9.44 2.37
CA THR A 189 3.79 8.38 2.95
C THR A 189 3.94 8.51 4.46
N GLY A 190 3.63 9.68 5.03
CA GLY A 190 4.11 10.01 6.35
C GLY A 190 5.64 9.91 6.43
N ASN A 191 6.20 9.99 7.62
CA ASN A 191 7.65 9.93 7.85
C ASN A 191 8.18 8.52 7.60
N ALA A 192 8.65 8.26 6.37
CA ALA A 192 9.24 7.00 5.96
C ALA A 192 10.21 7.19 4.80
N CYS A 193 11.36 6.52 4.85
CA CYS A 193 12.31 6.46 3.75
C CYS A 193 12.14 5.13 3.01
N LYS A 194 11.79 5.17 1.73
CA LYS A 194 11.59 3.98 0.91
C LYS A 194 12.14 4.14 -0.49
N LYS A 195 12.71 3.04 -0.99
CA LYS A 195 13.15 2.92 -2.39
C LYS A 195 12.18 2.02 -3.15
N ASN A 196 11.87 2.41 -4.38
CA ASN A 196 11.04 1.65 -5.31
C ASN A 196 9.67 1.28 -4.69
N GLU A 197 9.08 2.23 -3.94
CA GLU A 197 7.72 2.06 -3.45
C GLU A 197 6.76 2.07 -4.63
N ARG A 198 5.83 1.13 -4.61
CA ARG A 198 4.87 0.95 -5.69
C ARG A 198 3.45 1.06 -5.16
N VAL A 199 2.72 2.02 -5.70
CA VAL A 199 1.32 2.28 -5.35
C VAL A 199 0.43 2.03 -6.56
N LYS A 200 -0.61 1.21 -6.39
CA LYS A 200 -1.61 0.99 -7.42
C LYS A 200 -2.58 2.17 -7.45
N LEU A 201 -2.62 2.90 -8.55
CA LEU A 201 -3.50 4.05 -8.76
C LEU A 201 -4.94 3.66 -9.10
N GLY A 202 -5.22 2.38 -9.25
CA GLY A 202 -6.54 1.90 -9.65
C GLY A 202 -6.70 1.80 -11.18
N ARG A 203 -7.95 1.74 -11.64
CA ARG A 203 -8.25 1.76 -13.07
C ARG A 203 -8.25 3.21 -13.57
N SER A 204 -7.63 3.43 -14.68
CA SER A 204 -7.20 4.73 -15.23
C SER A 204 -8.23 5.86 -15.36
N SER A 205 -9.52 5.57 -15.32
CA SER A 205 -10.56 6.55 -15.65
C SER A 205 -10.76 7.70 -14.65
N SER A 206 -10.14 7.64 -13.47
CA SER A 206 -10.32 8.67 -12.42
C SER A 206 -9.20 9.71 -12.35
N PHE A 207 -8.03 9.42 -12.90
CA PHE A 207 -6.84 10.27 -12.72
C PHE A 207 -6.34 10.91 -14.02
N PHE A 208 -6.70 10.35 -15.17
CA PHE A 208 -6.22 10.82 -16.47
C PHE A 208 -7.39 11.38 -17.25
N GLU A 209 -7.34 12.66 -17.55
CA GLU A 209 -8.27 13.28 -18.49
C GLU A 209 -7.92 12.76 -19.90
N THR A 210 -8.91 12.20 -20.58
CA THR A 210 -8.79 11.96 -22.03
C THR A 210 -8.90 13.30 -22.71
N GLY A 211 -7.77 13.79 -23.23
CA GLY A 211 -7.74 14.98 -24.09
C GLY A 211 -8.49 14.78 -25.40
#